data_fe2d7f1aae3d7f3410fdaf88b3ed017d
#
_entry.id   fe2d7f1aae3d7f3410fdaf88b3ed017d
#
_cell.length_a   1.000
_cell.length_b   1.000
_cell.length_c   1.000
_cell.angle_alpha   90.00
_cell.angle_beta   90.00
_cell.angle_gamma   90.00
#
_symmetry.space_group_name_H-M   'P 1'
#
loop_
_entity.id
_entity.type
_entity.pdbx_description
1 polymer ?
#
loop_
_entity_poly.entity_id
_entity_poly.type
_entity_poly.pdbx_seq_one_letter_code
_entity_poly.pdbx_strand_id
1 'polypeptide(L)'
;NNNNNNNDNNKSNKKLFNEGHLIIFGSNNCGKTSVVSSFKKLENKTESMKRFLMMRYSYVYLSGNEIENDVDNYLLNIWQVSEPKHANVLDNVIPNKHMTNICYCIVLDLSKQYNVKNEYDKWIKCIELTQERLLNRLKADKQYELKNLIYKHIQSYVNPKDITEVDVDTKTNNDNDNDSKNND
;
A
#
# COMPACT_ATOMS: atom_id res chain seq x y z
N ASN A 1 -15.54 -54.48 21.26
CA ASN A 1 -16.19 -53.28 20.74
C ASN A 1 -15.19 -52.12 20.80
N ASN A 2 -14.41 -52.00 19.73
CA ASN A 2 -13.44 -50.90 19.55
C ASN A 2 -14.13 -49.79 18.80
N ASN A 3 -14.42 -48.67 19.46
CA ASN A 3 -14.82 -47.44 18.83
C ASN A 3 -13.57 -46.54 18.66
N ASN A 4 -12.98 -46.59 17.47
CA ASN A 4 -12.01 -45.62 17.05
C ASN A 4 -12.74 -44.35 16.57
N ASN A 5 -12.81 -43.33 17.41
CA ASN A 5 -13.19 -41.98 17.02
C ASN A 5 -11.95 -41.28 16.46
N ASN A 6 -11.75 -41.38 15.16
CA ASN A 6 -10.85 -40.50 14.41
C ASN A 6 -11.53 -39.12 14.26
N ASN A 7 -11.26 -38.22 15.19
CA ASN A 7 -11.51 -36.81 15.01
C ASN A 7 -10.45 -36.25 14.06
N ASP A 8 -10.74 -36.27 12.77
CA ASP A 8 -10.03 -35.52 11.76
C ASP A 8 -10.22 -34.03 12.04
N ASN A 9 -9.29 -33.45 12.81
CA ASN A 9 -9.10 -32.02 12.93
C ASN A 9 -8.63 -31.47 11.59
N ASN A 10 -9.55 -31.31 10.65
CA ASN A 10 -9.34 -30.54 9.42
C ASN A 10 -9.26 -29.07 9.78
N LYS A 11 -8.16 -28.64 10.45
CA LYS A 11 -7.75 -27.25 10.54
C LYS A 11 -7.35 -26.86 9.13
N SER A 12 -8.31 -26.34 8.37
CA SER A 12 -8.01 -25.58 7.17
C SER A 12 -7.02 -24.48 7.57
N ASN A 13 -5.76 -24.64 7.21
CA ASN A 13 -4.73 -23.61 7.32
C ASN A 13 -5.20 -22.42 6.49
N LYS A 14 -5.96 -21.53 7.11
CA LYS A 14 -6.37 -20.27 6.51
C LYS A 14 -5.09 -19.45 6.38
N LYS A 15 -4.49 -19.51 5.18
CA LYS A 15 -3.30 -18.75 4.85
C LYS A 15 -3.59 -17.28 5.17
N LEU A 16 -2.93 -16.76 6.19
CA LEU A 16 -3.12 -15.38 6.62
C LEU A 16 -2.46 -14.49 5.58
N PHE A 17 -3.24 -13.71 4.85
CA PHE A 17 -2.74 -12.72 3.91
C PHE A 17 -2.64 -11.37 4.62
N ASN A 18 -1.53 -10.68 4.42
CA ASN A 18 -1.46 -9.26 4.73
C ASN A 18 -2.27 -8.51 3.69
N GLU A 19 -3.29 -7.78 4.12
CA GLU A 19 -4.19 -7.05 3.22
C GLU A 19 -3.86 -5.55 3.20
N GLY A 20 -3.75 -5.00 1.97
CA GLY A 20 -3.65 -3.57 1.73
C GLY A 20 -4.80 -3.07 0.85
N HIS A 21 -5.05 -1.77 0.89
CA HIS A 21 -6.07 -1.10 0.08
C HIS A 21 -5.45 0.05 -0.72
N LEU A 22 -5.57 0.00 -2.04
CA LEU A 22 -5.25 1.10 -2.93
C LEU A 22 -6.54 1.74 -3.41
N ILE A 23 -6.77 3.00 -3.07
CA ILE A 23 -7.95 3.75 -3.48
C ILE A 23 -7.54 4.77 -4.53
N ILE A 24 -8.03 4.59 -5.75
CA ILE A 24 -7.69 5.41 -6.90
C ILE A 24 -8.85 6.35 -7.21
N PHE A 25 -8.61 7.64 -6.97
CA PHE A 25 -9.53 8.72 -7.26
C PHE A 25 -9.23 9.36 -8.61
N GLY A 26 -10.25 9.89 -9.27
CA GLY A 26 -10.10 10.61 -10.52
C GLY A 26 -11.41 10.65 -11.29
N SER A 27 -11.59 11.62 -12.15
CA SER A 27 -12.80 11.77 -12.96
C SER A 27 -12.94 10.67 -14.00
N ASN A 28 -14.12 10.54 -14.61
CA ASN A 28 -14.34 9.57 -15.67
C ASN A 28 -13.33 9.79 -16.81
N ASN A 29 -12.84 8.69 -17.37
CA ASN A 29 -11.89 8.67 -18.49
C ASN A 29 -10.51 9.31 -18.25
N CYS A 30 -10.10 9.57 -17.00
CA CYS A 30 -8.77 10.09 -16.69
C CYS A 30 -7.63 9.03 -16.72
N GLY A 31 -7.92 7.79 -17.07
CA GLY A 31 -6.90 6.74 -17.21
C GLY A 31 -6.77 5.77 -16.01
N LYS A 32 -7.59 5.86 -14.95
CA LYS A 32 -7.54 4.95 -13.77
C LYS A 32 -7.48 3.47 -14.15
N THR A 33 -8.35 3.05 -15.06
CA THR A 33 -8.41 1.64 -15.49
C THR A 33 -7.14 1.22 -16.22
N SER A 34 -6.51 2.11 -16.99
CA SER A 34 -5.23 1.83 -17.66
C SER A 34 -4.11 1.62 -16.65
N VAL A 35 -4.05 2.46 -15.61
CA VAL A 35 -3.11 2.31 -14.49
C VAL A 35 -3.29 0.95 -13.82
N VAL A 36 -4.51 0.58 -13.44
CA VAL A 36 -4.81 -0.72 -12.81
C VAL A 36 -4.47 -1.90 -13.74
N SER A 37 -4.74 -1.77 -15.04
CA SER A 37 -4.40 -2.81 -16.01
C SER A 37 -2.90 -3.01 -16.17
N SER A 38 -2.10 -1.94 -16.02
CA SER A 38 -0.64 -2.02 -16.03
C SER A 38 -0.11 -2.79 -14.82
N PHE A 39 -0.64 -2.55 -13.63
CA PHE A 39 -0.29 -3.35 -12.44
C PHE A 39 -0.61 -4.83 -12.64
N LYS A 40 -1.76 -5.16 -13.20
CA LYS A 40 -2.16 -6.56 -13.45
C LYS A 40 -1.30 -7.28 -14.48
N LYS A 41 -0.80 -6.57 -15.48
CA LYS A 41 0.11 -7.14 -16.49
C LYS A 41 1.46 -7.52 -15.88
N LEU A 42 1.96 -6.75 -14.92
CA LEU A 42 3.22 -7.05 -14.23
C LEU A 42 3.14 -8.36 -13.44
N GLU A 43 1.96 -8.72 -12.94
CA GLU A 43 1.73 -9.91 -12.11
C GLU A 43 1.30 -11.16 -12.90
N ASN A 44 1.17 -11.10 -14.24
CA ASN A 44 0.69 -12.21 -15.09
C ASN A 44 -0.62 -12.89 -14.61
N LYS A 45 -1.42 -12.23 -13.77
CA LYS A 45 -2.66 -12.77 -13.21
C LYS A 45 -3.86 -12.03 -13.76
N THR A 46 -4.67 -12.76 -14.55
CA THR A 46 -5.93 -12.28 -15.12
C THR A 46 -7.06 -12.51 -14.10
N GLU A 47 -7.41 -11.51 -13.32
CA GLU A 47 -8.55 -11.60 -12.43
C GLU A 47 -9.69 -10.65 -12.81
N SER A 48 -10.91 -11.14 -12.61
CA SER A 48 -12.13 -10.49 -13.07
C SER A 48 -12.35 -9.14 -12.38
N MET A 49 -12.48 -8.09 -13.17
CA MET A 49 -12.88 -6.77 -12.71
C MET A 49 -14.39 -6.78 -12.42
N LYS A 50 -14.76 -6.76 -11.14
CA LYS A 50 -16.16 -6.65 -10.73
C LYS A 50 -16.57 -5.17 -10.72
N ARG A 51 -17.69 -4.85 -11.40
CA ARG A 51 -18.31 -3.53 -11.28
C ARG A 51 -19.30 -3.56 -10.13
N PHE A 52 -18.99 -2.83 -9.07
CA PHE A 52 -20.02 -2.36 -8.16
C PHE A 52 -20.70 -1.14 -8.79
N LEU A 53 -21.99 -0.95 -8.57
CA LEU A 53 -22.81 0.11 -9.20
C LEU A 53 -22.17 1.51 -9.22
N MET A 54 -21.31 1.82 -8.26
CA MET A 54 -20.72 3.16 -8.06
C MET A 54 -19.18 3.17 -8.11
N MET A 55 -18.53 2.01 -7.97
CA MET A 55 -17.08 1.87 -7.96
C MET A 55 -16.64 0.62 -8.72
N ARG A 56 -15.41 0.60 -9.20
CA ARG A 56 -14.78 -0.60 -9.72
C ARG A 56 -13.87 -1.19 -8.66
N TYR A 57 -14.00 -2.48 -8.44
CA TYR A 57 -13.15 -3.24 -7.55
C TYR A 57 -12.33 -4.25 -8.34
N SER A 58 -11.08 -4.38 -7.95
CA SER A 58 -10.19 -5.44 -8.39
C SER A 58 -9.19 -5.76 -7.28
N TYR A 59 -8.51 -6.87 -7.40
CA TYR A 59 -7.46 -7.24 -6.46
C TYR A 59 -6.27 -7.86 -7.19
N VAL A 60 -5.12 -7.84 -6.52
CA VAL A 60 -3.87 -8.43 -6.99
C VAL A 60 -3.24 -9.17 -5.82
N TYR A 61 -2.78 -10.40 -6.08
CA TYR A 61 -1.94 -11.12 -5.14
C TYR A 61 -0.48 -10.77 -5.42
N LEU A 62 0.20 -10.26 -4.41
CA LEU A 62 1.62 -10.02 -4.45
C LEU A 62 2.30 -11.17 -3.69
N SER A 63 3.15 -11.94 -4.36
CA SER A 63 4.03 -12.91 -3.70
C SER A 63 5.37 -12.24 -3.43
N GLY A 64 5.86 -12.30 -2.20
CA GLY A 64 7.21 -11.88 -1.85
C GLY A 64 8.25 -12.69 -2.66
N ASN A 65 9.41 -12.11 -2.89
CA ASN A 65 10.52 -12.77 -3.57
C ASN A 65 10.91 -14.04 -2.80
N GLU A 66 11.11 -15.14 -3.53
CA GLU A 66 11.48 -16.47 -2.99
C GLU A 66 12.87 -16.52 -2.31
N ILE A 67 13.56 -15.37 -2.19
CA ILE A 67 14.95 -15.28 -1.69
C ILE A 67 15.03 -15.32 -0.16
N GLU A 68 13.98 -14.93 0.54
CA GLU A 68 13.87 -15.06 2.00
C GLU A 68 12.73 -16.05 2.30
N ASN A 69 13.01 -17.08 3.10
CA ASN A 69 12.11 -18.19 3.41
C ASN A 69 10.76 -17.81 4.06
N ASP A 70 10.43 -16.55 4.16
CA ASP A 70 9.13 -16.01 4.57
C ASP A 70 8.35 -15.53 3.34
N VAL A 71 7.53 -16.42 2.77
CA VAL A 71 6.60 -16.09 1.69
C VAL A 71 5.42 -15.31 2.27
N ASP A 72 5.63 -14.04 2.56
CA ASP A 72 4.55 -13.13 2.89
C ASP A 72 3.69 -12.91 1.64
N ASN A 73 2.51 -13.51 1.66
CA ASN A 73 1.53 -13.29 0.60
C ASN A 73 0.70 -12.05 0.95
N TYR A 74 0.73 -11.06 0.07
CA TYR A 74 -0.04 -9.83 0.20
C TYR A 74 -1.23 -9.84 -0.74
N LEU A 75 -2.37 -9.41 -0.24
CA LEU A 75 -3.55 -9.14 -1.05
C LEU A 75 -3.75 -7.63 -1.16
N LEU A 76 -3.58 -7.08 -2.35
CA LEU A 76 -3.85 -5.67 -2.62
C LEU A 76 -5.26 -5.52 -3.20
N ASN A 77 -6.15 -4.92 -2.43
CA ASN A 77 -7.50 -4.56 -2.84
C ASN A 77 -7.49 -3.18 -3.53
N ILE A 78 -7.97 -3.08 -4.77
CA ILE A 78 -7.91 -1.86 -5.57
C ILE A 78 -9.34 -1.35 -5.80
N TRP A 79 -9.60 -0.13 -5.34
CA TRP A 79 -10.90 0.56 -5.45
C TRP A 79 -10.76 1.77 -6.36
N GLN A 80 -11.57 1.87 -7.43
CA GLN A 80 -11.57 3.01 -8.33
C GLN A 80 -12.83 3.83 -8.11
N VAL A 81 -12.65 5.09 -7.69
CA VAL A 81 -13.69 6.07 -7.41
C VAL A 81 -13.70 7.11 -8.53
N SER A 82 -14.83 7.28 -9.22
CA SER A 82 -14.96 8.21 -10.35
C SER A 82 -15.77 9.47 -10.05
N GLU A 83 -16.48 9.48 -8.94
CA GLU A 83 -17.27 10.64 -8.48
C GLU A 83 -17.14 10.76 -6.96
N PRO A 84 -16.96 11.99 -6.40
CA PRO A 84 -16.78 12.19 -4.96
C PRO A 84 -17.90 11.60 -4.10
N LYS A 85 -19.16 11.67 -4.58
CA LYS A 85 -20.33 11.12 -3.86
C LYS A 85 -20.24 9.60 -3.61
N HIS A 86 -19.49 8.89 -4.44
CA HIS A 86 -19.32 7.44 -4.33
C HIS A 86 -18.27 7.04 -3.28
N ALA A 87 -17.44 7.99 -2.81
CA ALA A 87 -16.44 7.73 -1.79
C ALA A 87 -17.05 7.27 -0.44
N ASN A 88 -18.35 7.56 -0.19
CA ASN A 88 -19.04 7.11 1.02
C ASN A 88 -19.16 5.58 1.10
N VAL A 89 -19.09 4.87 -0.04
CA VAL A 89 -19.14 3.41 -0.07
C VAL A 89 -17.89 2.80 0.57
N LEU A 90 -16.76 3.52 0.56
CA LEU A 90 -15.50 3.10 1.17
C LEU A 90 -15.66 2.85 2.68
N ASP A 91 -16.57 3.57 3.34
CA ASP A 91 -16.86 3.42 4.75
C ASP A 91 -17.37 2.00 5.09
N ASN A 92 -18.02 1.32 4.15
CA ASN A 92 -18.57 -0.02 4.34
C ASN A 92 -17.63 -1.15 3.88
N VAL A 93 -16.69 -0.84 2.98
CA VAL A 93 -15.85 -1.88 2.36
C VAL A 93 -14.45 -1.97 2.96
N ILE A 94 -14.01 -0.92 3.68
CA ILE A 94 -12.69 -0.92 4.34
C ILE A 94 -12.87 -1.29 5.81
N PRO A 95 -12.32 -2.45 6.26
CA PRO A 95 -12.38 -2.85 7.65
C PRO A 95 -11.52 -1.95 8.54
N ASN A 96 -11.95 -1.73 9.78
CA ASN A 96 -11.22 -0.91 10.75
C ASN A 96 -9.79 -1.40 11.03
N LYS A 97 -9.56 -2.70 10.95
CA LYS A 97 -8.23 -3.34 11.14
C LYS A 97 -7.22 -2.99 10.06
N HIS A 98 -7.66 -2.53 8.87
CA HIS A 98 -6.81 -2.19 7.74
C HIS A 98 -6.58 -0.69 7.55
N MET A 99 -6.94 0.13 8.53
CA MET A 99 -6.81 1.59 8.44
C MET A 99 -5.37 2.08 8.25
N THR A 100 -4.38 1.32 8.72
CA THR A 100 -2.95 1.62 8.52
C THR A 100 -2.43 1.23 7.14
N ASN A 101 -3.19 0.41 6.41
CA ASN A 101 -2.76 -0.21 5.16
C ASN A 101 -3.53 0.35 3.97
N ILE A 102 -3.83 1.66 3.99
CA ILE A 102 -4.54 2.36 2.93
C ILE A 102 -3.57 3.30 2.21
N CYS A 103 -3.53 3.18 0.89
CA CYS A 103 -2.85 4.12 0.00
C CYS A 103 -3.88 4.86 -0.86
N TYR A 104 -3.78 6.19 -0.92
CA TYR A 104 -4.61 7.02 -1.78
C TYR A 104 -3.83 7.46 -3.01
N CYS A 105 -4.42 7.31 -4.19
CA CYS A 105 -3.86 7.71 -5.46
C CYS A 105 -4.84 8.63 -6.20
N ILE A 106 -4.37 9.75 -6.73
CA ILE A 106 -5.15 10.63 -7.59
C ILE A 106 -4.63 10.51 -9.01
N VAL A 107 -5.51 10.21 -9.96
CA VAL A 107 -5.21 10.16 -11.38
C VAL A 107 -5.87 11.36 -12.06
N LEU A 108 -5.05 12.23 -12.64
CA LEU A 108 -5.47 13.45 -13.32
C LEU A 108 -5.24 13.35 -14.84
N ASP A 109 -6.20 13.86 -15.60
CA ASP A 109 -6.11 13.99 -17.06
C ASP A 109 -5.41 15.31 -17.41
N LEU A 110 -4.13 15.25 -17.78
CA LEU A 110 -3.33 16.43 -18.13
C LEU A 110 -3.64 16.98 -19.53
N SER A 111 -4.45 16.30 -20.34
CA SER A 111 -4.88 16.82 -21.65
C SER A 111 -5.77 18.06 -21.52
N LYS A 112 -6.38 18.27 -20.35
CA LYS A 112 -7.26 19.40 -20.02
C LYS A 112 -6.58 20.32 -19.02
N GLN A 113 -5.47 20.93 -19.39
CA GLN A 113 -4.60 21.72 -18.51
C GLN A 113 -5.34 22.77 -17.68
N TYR A 114 -6.35 23.44 -18.28
CA TYR A 114 -7.16 24.48 -17.63
C TYR A 114 -7.97 23.97 -16.42
N ASN A 115 -8.20 22.66 -16.30
CA ASN A 115 -9.02 22.07 -15.25
C ASN A 115 -8.25 21.24 -14.23
N VAL A 116 -6.95 21.01 -14.43
CA VAL A 116 -6.14 20.11 -13.60
C VAL A 116 -6.16 20.53 -12.13
N LYS A 117 -6.01 21.83 -11.87
CA LYS A 117 -6.04 22.36 -10.50
C LYS A 117 -7.39 22.12 -9.81
N ASN A 118 -8.49 22.42 -10.49
CA ASN A 118 -9.83 22.22 -9.94
C ASN A 118 -10.11 20.73 -9.66
N GLU A 119 -9.68 19.83 -10.56
CA GLU A 119 -9.79 18.38 -10.38
C GLU A 119 -8.94 17.91 -9.20
N TYR A 120 -7.71 18.41 -9.07
CA TYR A 120 -6.83 18.09 -7.94
C TYR A 120 -7.46 18.54 -6.61
N ASP A 121 -7.87 19.80 -6.50
CA ASP A 121 -8.46 20.35 -5.27
C ASP A 121 -9.75 19.61 -4.88
N LYS A 122 -10.58 19.26 -5.85
CA LYS A 122 -11.78 18.43 -5.66
C LYS A 122 -11.45 17.07 -5.05
N TRP A 123 -10.43 16.40 -5.58
CA TRP A 123 -10.08 15.05 -5.12
C TRP A 123 -9.34 15.06 -3.78
N ILE A 124 -8.49 16.05 -3.52
CA ILE A 124 -7.87 16.24 -2.20
C ILE A 124 -8.96 16.42 -1.14
N LYS A 125 -9.92 17.32 -1.38
CA LYS A 125 -11.03 17.51 -0.44
C LYS A 125 -11.86 16.23 -0.23
N CYS A 126 -12.05 15.45 -1.29
CA CYS A 126 -12.74 14.16 -1.19
C CYS A 126 -11.97 13.16 -0.33
N ILE A 127 -10.63 13.12 -0.44
CA ILE A 127 -9.76 12.27 0.37
C ILE A 127 -9.81 12.70 1.83
N GLU A 128 -9.67 14.00 2.12
CA GLU A 128 -9.74 14.54 3.48
C GLU A 128 -11.04 14.14 4.18
N LEU A 129 -12.18 14.36 3.53
CA LEU A 129 -13.49 13.96 4.07
C LEU A 129 -13.61 12.44 4.24
N THR A 130 -13.03 11.66 3.35
CA THR A 130 -13.03 10.20 3.47
C THR A 130 -12.18 9.74 4.65
N GLN A 131 -10.99 10.31 4.81
CA GLN A 131 -10.11 10.02 5.95
C GLN A 131 -10.77 10.39 7.27
N GLU A 132 -11.40 11.55 7.35
CA GLU A 132 -12.12 11.99 8.56
C GLU A 132 -13.23 11.00 8.94
N ARG A 133 -14.06 10.59 7.97
CA ARG A 133 -15.13 9.60 8.23
C ARG A 133 -14.57 8.26 8.68
N LEU A 134 -13.51 7.77 8.01
CA LEU A 134 -12.89 6.50 8.36
C LEU A 134 -12.27 6.56 9.78
N LEU A 135 -11.59 7.65 10.12
CA LEU A 135 -11.01 7.84 11.46
C LEU A 135 -12.08 7.91 12.55
N ASN A 136 -13.20 8.61 12.27
CA ASN A 136 -14.31 8.75 13.23
C ASN A 136 -15.00 7.42 13.56
N ARG A 137 -14.80 6.37 12.75
CA ARG A 137 -15.28 5.00 13.04
C ARG A 137 -14.42 4.28 14.08
N LEU A 138 -13.22 4.75 14.33
CA LEU A 138 -12.30 4.16 15.31
C LEU A 138 -12.58 4.69 16.72
N LYS A 139 -12.32 3.86 17.71
CA LYS A 139 -12.30 4.29 19.10
C LYS A 139 -11.19 5.34 19.34
N ALA A 140 -11.39 6.23 20.30
CA ALA A 140 -10.47 7.33 20.60
C ALA A 140 -9.02 6.87 20.81
N ASP A 141 -8.82 5.76 21.52
CA ASP A 141 -7.48 5.19 21.77
C ASP A 141 -6.77 4.82 20.46
N LYS A 142 -7.49 4.22 19.50
CA LYS A 142 -6.94 3.86 18.19
C LYS A 142 -6.66 5.08 17.31
N GLN A 143 -7.50 6.11 17.38
CA GLN A 143 -7.24 7.38 16.69
C GLN A 143 -5.95 8.03 17.20
N TYR A 144 -5.74 8.02 18.52
CA TYR A 144 -4.54 8.56 19.16
C TYR A 144 -3.29 7.75 18.75
N GLU A 145 -3.39 6.43 18.75
CA GLU A 145 -2.32 5.53 18.32
C GLU A 145 -1.87 5.82 16.88
N LEU A 146 -2.84 5.97 15.95
CA LEU A 146 -2.55 6.30 14.53
C LEU A 146 -1.89 7.67 14.39
N LYS A 147 -2.36 8.69 15.11
CA LYS A 147 -1.74 10.03 15.09
C LYS A 147 -0.29 9.98 15.58
N ASN A 148 -0.03 9.21 16.65
CA ASN A 148 1.32 9.04 17.17
C ASN A 148 2.25 8.30 16.19
N LEU A 149 1.74 7.30 15.44
CA LEU A 149 2.51 6.61 14.41
C LEU A 149 2.94 7.58 13.30
N ILE A 150 2.02 8.39 12.81
CA ILE A 150 2.32 9.41 11.79
C ILE A 150 3.34 10.41 12.32
N TYR A 151 3.17 10.90 13.54
CA TYR A 151 4.08 11.85 14.17
C TYR A 151 5.50 11.28 14.30
N LYS A 152 5.63 10.03 14.79
CA LYS A 152 6.92 9.33 14.87
C LYS A 152 7.56 9.15 13.49
N HIS A 153 6.77 8.80 12.47
CA HIS A 153 7.27 8.65 11.11
C HIS A 153 7.81 9.96 10.54
N ILE A 154 7.11 11.08 10.77
CA ILE A 154 7.58 12.41 10.35
C ILE A 154 8.88 12.79 11.09
N GLN A 155 8.96 12.52 12.40
CA GLN A 155 10.17 12.83 13.19
C GLN A 155 11.37 11.95 12.80
N SER A 156 11.15 10.72 12.38
CA SER A 156 12.21 9.79 11.97
C SER A 156 12.61 9.95 10.49
N TYR A 157 11.98 10.87 9.76
CA TYR A 157 12.30 11.10 8.36
C TYR A 157 13.67 11.73 8.21
N VAL A 158 14.56 11.04 7.52
CA VAL A 158 15.88 11.54 7.14
C VAL A 158 15.86 11.85 5.64
N ASN A 159 16.32 13.04 5.27
CA ASN A 159 16.34 13.41 3.85
C ASN A 159 17.36 12.50 3.11
N PRO A 160 17.00 11.86 1.98
CA PRO A 160 17.93 11.02 1.22
C PRO A 160 19.23 11.73 0.80
N LYS A 161 19.25 13.07 0.71
CA LYS A 161 20.46 13.85 0.43
C LYS A 161 21.45 13.85 1.59
N ASP A 162 20.96 13.72 2.81
CA ASP A 162 21.80 13.75 4.01
C ASP A 162 22.47 12.39 4.27
N ILE A 163 21.97 11.31 3.64
CA ILE A 163 22.52 9.95 3.75
C ILE A 163 23.77 9.78 2.85
N THR A 164 23.85 10.52 1.75
CA THR A 164 24.96 10.38 0.78
C THR A 164 26.26 11.05 1.21
N GLU A 165 26.24 11.94 2.20
CA GLU A 165 27.45 12.62 2.69
C GLU A 165 28.20 11.84 3.78
N VAL A 166 27.57 10.88 4.45
CA VAL A 166 28.18 10.13 5.58
C VAL A 166 28.94 8.88 5.11
N ASP A 167 28.61 8.31 3.94
CA ASP A 167 29.21 7.05 3.46
C ASP A 167 30.51 7.24 2.63
N VAL A 168 30.94 8.47 2.35
CA VAL A 168 32.14 8.73 1.54
C VAL A 168 33.41 8.86 2.40
N ASP A 169 33.29 9.24 3.70
CA ASP A 169 34.45 9.50 4.53
C ASP A 169 35.02 8.27 5.28
N THR A 170 34.39 7.11 5.19
CA THR A 170 34.85 5.91 5.93
C THR A 170 35.58 4.85 5.10
N LYS A 171 35.72 5.05 3.75
CA LYS A 171 36.40 4.05 2.89
C LYS A 171 37.79 4.39 2.42
N THR A 172 38.41 5.49 2.88
CA THR A 172 39.73 5.92 2.39
C THR A 172 40.90 5.73 3.34
N ASN A 173 40.74 5.07 4.49
CA ASN A 173 41.82 4.94 5.47
C ASN A 173 42.26 3.52 5.86
N ASN A 174 42.12 2.52 5.00
CA ASN A 174 42.60 1.17 5.32
C ASN A 174 43.31 0.43 4.18
N ASP A 175 44.08 1.12 3.34
CA ASP A 175 45.00 0.44 2.43
C ASP A 175 46.34 1.22 2.32
N ASN A 176 47.14 1.16 3.37
CA ASN A 176 48.60 1.35 3.29
C ASN A 176 49.18 0.95 4.65
N ASP A 177 49.68 -0.28 4.73
CA ASP A 177 50.84 -0.67 5.48
C ASP A 177 50.93 -2.20 5.51
N ASN A 178 51.64 -2.77 4.55
CA ASN A 178 52.41 -4.02 4.74
C ASN A 178 53.11 -4.42 3.43
N ASP A 179 54.17 -3.67 3.14
CA ASP A 179 55.25 -4.20 2.31
C ASP A 179 56.56 -3.67 2.89
N SER A 180 57.19 -4.47 3.69
CA SER A 180 58.64 -4.44 3.84
C SER A 180 59.15 -5.54 4.77
N LYS A 181 60.07 -6.32 4.26
CA LYS A 181 61.05 -7.19 4.93
C LYS A 181 60.77 -8.67 4.93
N ASN A 182 61.43 -9.33 3.99
CA ASN A 182 62.49 -10.28 4.36
C ASN A 182 63.32 -10.63 3.11
N ASN A 183 64.50 -10.00 3.05
CA ASN A 183 65.70 -10.62 2.47
C ASN A 183 66.38 -11.39 3.61
N ASP A 184 66.62 -12.67 3.40
CA ASP A 184 67.85 -13.46 3.51
C ASP A 184 67.52 -14.93 3.30
#